data_0f9454ceeaaf75c51a836ec598f1f6f1
#
_entry.id   0f9454ceeaaf75c51a836ec598f1f6f1
#
_cell.length_a   1.000
_cell.length_b   1.000
_cell.length_c   1.000
_cell.angle_alpha   90.00
_cell.angle_beta   90.00
_cell.angle_gamma   90.00
#
_symmetry.space_group_name_H-M   'P 1'
#
loop_
_entity.id
_entity.type
_entity.pdbx_description
1 polymer ?
#
loop_
_entity_poly.entity_id
_entity_poly.type
_entity_poly.pdbx_seq_one_letter_code
_entity_poly.pdbx_strand_id
1 'polypeptide(L)' 'MKKQSKPEAGLRAAHHLIARHGLRAAAVAAEHAAQYSAQGNLDAAQDWRAISHAVTEIRASSRIAHPNS' A
#
# COMPACT_ATOMS: atom_id res chain seq x y z
N MET A 1 -12.95 -10.53 -17.72
CA MET A 1 -12.73 -10.33 -17.32
C MET A 1 -12.23 -9.96 -16.71
N LYS A 2 -12.02 -9.63 -16.25
CA LYS A 2 -11.65 -9.17 -15.72
C LYS A 2 -10.98 -9.13 -14.96
N LYS A 3 -10.36 -8.98 -14.46
CA LYS A 3 -9.78 -8.94 -13.73
C LYS A 3 -9.31 -8.02 -13.33
N GLN A 4 -9.27 -7.38 -12.74
CA GLN A 4 -8.86 -6.42 -12.53
C GLN A 4 -8.49 -6.22 -11.29
N SER A 5 -7.75 -5.36 -11.09
CA SER A 5 -7.32 -5.15 -9.87
C SER A 5 -8.34 -4.68 -9.03
N LYS A 6 -8.57 -5.16 -7.94
CA LYS A 6 -9.53 -4.69 -7.11
C LYS A 6 -8.93 -3.78 -6.16
N PRO A 7 -9.44 -2.60 -6.00
CA PRO A 7 -8.94 -1.68 -4.98
C PRO A 7 -9.05 -2.27 -3.60
N GLU A 8 -10.02 -3.12 -3.41
CA GLU A 8 -10.18 -3.75 -2.13
C GLU A 8 -9.03 -4.59 -1.72
N ALA A 9 -8.42 -5.27 -2.68
CA ALA A 9 -7.27 -6.10 -2.37
C ALA A 9 -6.11 -5.24 -1.89
N GLY A 10 -5.91 -4.11 -2.52
CA GLY A 10 -4.85 -3.20 -2.11
C GLY A 10 -5.10 -2.63 -0.74
N LEU A 11 -6.36 -2.31 -0.45
CA LEU A 11 -6.69 -1.77 0.86
C LEU A 11 -6.48 -2.79 1.95
N ARG A 12 -6.85 -4.03 1.71
CA ARG A 12 -6.63 -5.06 2.70
C ARG A 12 -5.18 -5.24 3.00
N ALA A 13 -4.36 -5.29 1.96
CA ALA A 13 -2.93 -5.44 2.15
C ALA A 13 -2.37 -4.24 2.90
N ALA A 14 -2.87 -3.05 2.59
CA ALA A 14 -2.39 -1.85 3.25
C ALA A 14 -2.72 -1.87 4.73
N HIS A 15 -3.94 -2.25 5.07
CA HIS A 15 -4.31 -2.34 6.48
C HIS A 15 -3.47 -3.39 7.20
N HIS A 16 -3.22 -4.50 6.54
CA HIS A 16 -2.41 -5.55 7.11
C HIS A 16 -1.00 -5.06 7.40
N LEU A 17 -0.43 -4.33 6.46
CA LEU A 17 0.90 -3.78 6.64
C LEU A 17 0.94 -2.78 7.78
N ILE A 18 -0.08 -1.94 7.85
CA ILE A 18 -0.13 -0.96 8.91
C ILE A 18 -0.21 -1.67 10.27
N ALA A 19 -0.99 -2.72 10.34
CA ALA A 19 -1.12 -3.45 11.58
C ALA A 19 0.19 -4.09 12.01
N ARG A 20 1.00 -4.52 11.04
CA ARG A 20 2.24 -5.19 11.38
C ARG A 20 3.42 -4.24 11.53
N HIS A 21 3.44 -3.19 10.73
CA HIS A 21 4.63 -2.32 10.67
C HIS A 21 4.39 -0.90 11.14
N GLY A 22 3.16 -0.54 11.36
CA GLY A 22 2.86 0.80 11.85
C GLY A 22 3.34 1.87 10.90
N LEU A 23 4.14 2.77 11.41
CA LEU A 23 4.59 3.90 10.61
C LEU A 23 5.50 3.51 9.48
N ARG A 24 6.03 2.31 9.51
CA ARG A 24 6.93 1.87 8.46
C ARG A 24 6.23 1.17 7.33
N ALA A 25 4.91 1.04 7.41
CA ALA A 25 4.18 0.27 6.42
C ALA A 25 4.42 0.78 4.99
N ALA A 26 4.38 2.09 4.80
CA ALA A 26 4.59 2.63 3.47
C ALA A 26 6.00 2.35 2.96
N ALA A 27 6.98 2.47 3.85
CA ALA A 27 8.35 2.20 3.45
C ALA A 27 8.55 0.74 3.11
N VAL A 28 7.91 -0.15 3.87
CA VAL A 28 8.01 -1.57 3.59
C VAL A 28 7.45 -1.88 2.21
N ALA A 29 6.27 -1.32 1.90
CA ALA A 29 5.67 -1.56 0.60
C ALA A 29 6.54 -0.99 -0.51
N ALA A 30 7.11 0.18 -0.30
CA ALA A 30 7.96 0.80 -1.31
C ALA A 30 9.21 -0.04 -1.56
N GLU A 31 9.76 -0.62 -0.50
CA GLU A 31 10.92 -1.47 -0.65
C GLU A 31 10.61 -2.70 -1.49
N HIS A 32 9.46 -3.31 -1.23
CA HIS A 32 9.07 -4.47 -2.03
C HIS A 32 8.89 -4.07 -3.49
N ALA A 33 8.28 -2.90 -3.72
CA ALA A 33 8.09 -2.45 -5.09
C ALA A 33 9.44 -2.28 -5.79
N ALA A 34 10.40 -1.70 -5.09
CA ALA A 34 11.72 -1.48 -5.68
C ALA A 34 12.41 -2.80 -5.98
N GLN A 35 12.30 -3.76 -5.08
CA GLN A 35 12.92 -5.05 -5.29
C GLN A 35 12.35 -5.77 -6.50
N TYR A 36 11.04 -5.77 -6.63
CA TYR A 36 10.43 -6.43 -7.76
C TYR A 36 10.76 -5.72 -9.06
N SER A 37 10.80 -4.40 -9.00
CA SER A 37 11.16 -3.62 -10.18
C SER A 37 12.57 -3.98 -10.63
N ALA A 38 13.49 -4.11 -9.68
CA ALA A 38 14.87 -4.46 -9.99
C ALA A 38 14.97 -5.84 -10.61
N GLN A 39 14.04 -6.73 -10.28
CA GLN A 39 14.04 -8.06 -10.83
C GLN A 39 13.31 -8.13 -12.17
N GLY A 40 12.76 -7.04 -12.62
CA GLY A 40 12.01 -7.03 -13.85
C GLY A 40 10.58 -7.51 -13.70
N ASN A 41 10.13 -7.73 -12.47
CA ASN A 41 8.78 -8.20 -12.23
C ASN A 41 7.87 -6.99 -12.06
N LEU A 42 7.45 -6.44 -13.18
CA LEU A 42 6.74 -5.16 -13.13
C LEU A 42 5.33 -5.28 -12.59
N ASP A 43 4.69 -6.42 -12.79
CA ASP A 43 3.35 -6.60 -12.24
C ASP A 43 3.36 -6.54 -10.73
N ALA A 44 4.29 -7.27 -10.12
CA ALA A 44 4.40 -7.26 -8.67
C ALA A 44 4.82 -5.88 -8.17
N ALA A 45 5.71 -5.23 -8.91
CA ALA A 45 6.15 -3.90 -8.51
C ALA A 45 4.98 -2.92 -8.51
N GLN A 46 4.12 -3.01 -9.51
CA GLN A 46 2.95 -2.14 -9.56
C GLN A 46 2.00 -2.41 -8.42
N ASP A 47 1.81 -3.68 -8.10
CA ASP A 47 0.93 -4.03 -6.99
C ASP A 47 1.45 -3.44 -5.69
N TRP A 48 2.74 -3.53 -5.46
CA TRP A 48 3.31 -3.00 -4.24
C TRP A 48 3.27 -1.48 -4.19
N ARG A 49 3.38 -0.84 -5.35
CA ARG A 49 3.24 0.61 -5.40
C ARG A 49 1.83 1.02 -5.03
N ALA A 50 0.85 0.28 -5.53
CA ALA A 50 -0.53 0.56 -5.20
C ALA A 50 -0.77 0.39 -3.71
N ILE A 51 -0.16 -0.63 -3.11
CA ILE A 51 -0.29 -0.86 -1.69
C ILE A 51 0.35 0.28 -0.91
N SER A 52 1.52 0.72 -1.35
CA SER A 52 2.20 1.83 -0.69
C SER A 52 1.34 3.09 -0.75
N HIS A 53 0.73 3.33 -1.89
CA HIS A 53 -0.13 4.48 -2.05
C HIS A 53 -1.35 4.38 -1.15
N ALA A 54 -1.92 3.19 -1.05
CA ALA A 54 -3.08 2.98 -0.20
C ALA A 54 -2.74 3.22 1.27
N VAL A 55 -1.55 2.78 1.69
CA VAL A 55 -1.11 3.03 3.06
C VAL A 55 -1.07 4.53 3.33
N THR A 56 -0.50 5.27 2.39
CA THR A 56 -0.38 6.70 2.53
C THR A 56 -1.76 7.36 2.61
N GLU A 57 -2.68 6.89 1.79
CA GLU A 57 -4.02 7.46 1.79
C GLU A 57 -4.78 7.14 3.06
N ILE A 58 -4.64 5.94 3.56
CA ILE A 58 -5.30 5.57 4.80
C ILE A 58 -4.80 6.45 5.93
N ARG A 59 -3.51 6.68 5.99
CA ARG A 59 -2.95 7.50 7.05
C ARG A 59 -3.39 8.93 6.94
N ALA A 60 -3.45 9.46 5.73
CA ALA A 60 -3.89 10.82 5.53
C ALA A 60 -5.35 10.98 5.90
N SER A 61 -6.14 10.00 5.50
CA SER A 61 -7.56 10.01 5.80
C SER A 61 -7.83 9.94 7.29
N SER A 62 -7.07 9.11 7.95
CA SER A 62 -7.19 8.96 9.39
C SER A 62 -6.86 10.25 10.10
N ARG A 63 -5.84 10.93 9.61
CA ARG A 63 -5.42 12.19 10.18
C ARG A 63 -6.49 13.26 10.02
N ILE A 64 -7.13 13.27 8.87
CA ILE A 64 -8.18 14.21 8.60
C ILE A 64 -9.42 13.91 9.41
N ALA A 65 -9.64 12.63 9.66
CA ALA A 65 -10.84 12.21 10.35
C ALA A 65 -10.86 12.62 11.82
N HIS A 66 -9.73 13.07 12.35
CA HIS A 66 -9.72 13.48 13.75
C HIS A 66 -9.40 14.93 13.85
N PRO A 67 -10.28 15.73 13.38
CA PRO A 67 -9.96 17.11 13.33
C PRO A 67 -9.86 17.72 14.66
N ASN A 68 -10.45 17.31 15.59
CA ASN A 68 -10.39 17.92 16.66
C ASN A 68 -10.05 17.23 17.64
N SER A 69 -9.88 16.49 17.47
CA SER A 69 -9.53 15.82 18.35
C SER A 69 -9.08 16.32 19.11
#